data_c41767aab8c2874f00c38e5552bcb185
#
_entry.id   c41767aab8c2874f00c38e5552bcb185
#
_cell.length_a   1.000
_cell.length_b   1.000
_cell.length_c   1.000
_cell.angle_alpha   90.00
_cell.angle_beta   90.00
_cell.angle_gamma   90.00
#
_symmetry.space_group_name_H-M   'P 1'
#
loop_
_entity.id
_entity.type
_entity.pdbx_description
1 polymer ?
#
loop_
_entity_poly.entity_id
_entity_poly.type
_entity_poly.pdbx_seq_one_letter_code
_entity_poly.pdbx_strand_id
1 'polypeptide(L)'
;MAFRSCLVRLLLPMAALLLLAASSPAAAQLVAGYYSKTCPDAEAIVRNETEKIIAAAPSLAGPLLRLHFHDCFVRGCDASVLLDDPNGGNKAEKDAKPNRSLRGFGSVERVKAKLEAACPSTVSCADVLALMARDAVVLAKGPSWPVALGRRDGRVSSATEAADSLPPAFGDVPLLAKIFAANGLDLKDLAVLSGAHTLGTAHCPSYAGRLYNFSSAYGGADPSLDSEYADRLRTRCGSVDDTATLSEMDPGSYKTFDTSYYRHVAKRRGLFQSDAALLADATTREYVLRMATGRFDGVFFQDFGESMIKMGNAGVLTGAAQGEIRKKCYIVN
;
A
#
# COMPACT_ATOMS: atom_id res chain seq x y z
N MET A 1 -33.79 -89.23 -12.91
CA MET A 1 -32.73 -88.45 -12.32
C MET A 1 -32.86 -87.00 -12.81
N ALA A 2 -33.42 -86.13 -12.02
CA ALA A 2 -33.78 -84.77 -12.44
C ALA A 2 -32.91 -83.78 -11.63
N PHE A 3 -32.03 -83.05 -12.32
CA PHE A 3 -31.28 -81.96 -11.68
C PHE A 3 -32.09 -80.67 -11.71
N ARG A 4 -32.47 -80.18 -10.53
CA ARG A 4 -33.04 -78.84 -10.33
C ARG A 4 -32.00 -77.83 -10.22
N SER A 5 -31.85 -76.89 -11.18
CA SER A 5 -31.01 -75.70 -11.05
C SER A 5 -31.76 -74.65 -10.26
N CYS A 6 -31.13 -74.21 -9.16
CA CYS A 6 -31.61 -73.13 -8.31
C CYS A 6 -30.98 -71.83 -8.80
N LEU A 7 -31.76 -70.93 -9.40
CA LEU A 7 -31.30 -69.57 -9.74
C LEU A 7 -31.43 -68.67 -8.52
N VAL A 8 -30.32 -68.33 -7.94
CA VAL A 8 -30.24 -67.27 -6.94
C VAL A 8 -30.16 -65.90 -7.64
N ARG A 9 -31.24 -65.14 -7.55
CA ARG A 9 -31.22 -63.72 -7.97
C ARG A 9 -30.54 -62.88 -6.93
N LEU A 10 -29.31 -62.36 -7.21
CA LEU A 10 -28.65 -61.32 -6.44
C LEU A 10 -29.34 -59.97 -6.74
N LEU A 11 -30.04 -59.42 -5.78
CA LEU A 11 -30.48 -58.03 -5.78
C LEU A 11 -29.33 -57.15 -5.24
N LEU A 12 -28.67 -56.39 -6.13
CA LEU A 12 -27.77 -55.34 -5.71
C LEU A 12 -28.58 -54.08 -5.32
N PRO A 13 -28.35 -53.48 -4.16
CA PRO A 13 -28.91 -52.18 -3.86
C PRO A 13 -28.13 -51.11 -4.60
N MET A 14 -28.77 -50.36 -5.49
CA MET A 14 -28.28 -49.11 -6.04
C MET A 14 -28.14 -48.09 -4.88
N ALA A 15 -26.92 -47.93 -4.37
CA ALA A 15 -26.58 -46.83 -3.51
C ALA A 15 -26.49 -45.55 -4.39
N ALA A 16 -27.52 -44.71 -4.34
CA ALA A 16 -27.49 -43.37 -4.89
C ALA A 16 -26.47 -42.52 -4.10
N LEU A 17 -25.31 -42.35 -4.68
CA LEU A 17 -24.31 -41.38 -4.19
C LEU A 17 -24.82 -39.97 -4.48
N LEU A 18 -25.50 -39.34 -3.52
CA LEU A 18 -25.75 -37.90 -3.52
C LEU A 18 -24.41 -37.18 -3.38
N LEU A 19 -23.84 -36.78 -4.51
CA LEU A 19 -22.75 -35.78 -4.53
C LEU A 19 -23.32 -34.44 -4.06
N LEU A 20 -23.24 -34.18 -2.78
CA LEU A 20 -23.32 -32.83 -2.24
C LEU A 20 -22.13 -32.04 -2.81
N ALA A 21 -22.36 -31.37 -3.93
CA ALA A 21 -21.49 -30.32 -4.40
C ALA A 21 -21.50 -29.24 -3.32
N ALA A 22 -20.50 -29.28 -2.44
CA ALA A 22 -20.19 -28.18 -1.56
C ALA A 22 -19.80 -27.01 -2.47
N SER A 23 -20.78 -26.17 -2.81
CA SER A 23 -20.51 -24.86 -3.40
C SER A 23 -19.73 -24.09 -2.34
N SER A 24 -18.39 -24.10 -2.45
CA SER A 24 -17.58 -23.12 -1.75
C SER A 24 -18.18 -21.75 -2.07
N PRO A 25 -18.51 -20.92 -1.06
CA PRO A 25 -18.95 -19.57 -1.34
C PRO A 25 -17.86 -18.93 -2.19
N ALA A 26 -18.20 -18.58 -3.44
CA ALA A 26 -17.29 -17.84 -4.29
C ALA A 26 -16.82 -16.63 -3.45
N ALA A 27 -15.50 -16.52 -3.21
CA ALA A 27 -14.96 -15.36 -2.54
C ALA A 27 -15.48 -14.15 -3.29
N ALA A 28 -16.20 -13.26 -2.62
CA ALA A 28 -16.75 -12.09 -3.26
C ALA A 28 -15.57 -11.29 -3.83
N GLN A 29 -15.59 -11.06 -5.13
CA GLN A 29 -14.52 -10.37 -5.83
C GLN A 29 -14.76 -8.87 -5.74
N LEU A 30 -13.68 -8.08 -5.64
CA LEU A 30 -13.78 -6.62 -5.78
C LEU A 30 -14.33 -6.26 -7.16
N VAL A 31 -15.20 -5.26 -7.24
CA VAL A 31 -15.89 -4.88 -8.48
C VAL A 31 -15.83 -3.37 -8.69
N ALA A 32 -15.61 -2.94 -9.93
CA ALA A 32 -15.75 -1.53 -10.29
C ALA A 32 -17.23 -1.11 -10.12
N GLY A 33 -17.46 0.06 -9.51
CA GLY A 33 -18.83 0.56 -9.27
C GLY A 33 -19.63 -0.25 -8.25
N TYR A 34 -18.99 -0.94 -7.32
CA TYR A 34 -19.61 -1.76 -6.28
C TYR A 34 -20.78 -1.06 -5.57
N TYR A 35 -20.64 0.22 -5.31
CA TYR A 35 -21.64 1.03 -4.61
C TYR A 35 -22.71 1.66 -5.52
N SER A 36 -22.72 1.38 -6.83
CA SER A 36 -23.63 2.03 -7.79
C SER A 36 -25.11 1.95 -7.44
N LYS A 37 -25.54 0.91 -6.69
CA LYS A 37 -26.92 0.74 -6.22
C LYS A 37 -27.15 1.17 -4.78
N THR A 38 -26.15 1.05 -3.92
CA THR A 38 -26.26 1.25 -2.47
C THR A 38 -25.82 2.62 -1.99
N CYS A 39 -24.89 3.25 -2.72
CA CYS A 39 -24.38 4.60 -2.50
C CYS A 39 -23.85 5.18 -3.82
N PRO A 40 -24.70 5.57 -4.77
CA PRO A 40 -24.30 5.96 -6.12
C PRO A 40 -23.25 7.07 -6.18
N ASP A 41 -23.30 7.99 -5.22
CA ASP A 41 -22.40 9.14 -5.15
C ASP A 41 -21.12 8.86 -4.35
N ALA A 42 -20.85 7.62 -3.90
CA ALA A 42 -19.73 7.31 -3.03
C ALA A 42 -18.38 7.81 -3.59
N GLU A 43 -18.05 7.47 -4.84
CA GLU A 43 -16.78 7.88 -5.46
C GLU A 43 -16.71 9.41 -5.66
N ALA A 44 -17.83 10.05 -6.00
CA ALA A 44 -17.90 11.49 -6.17
C ALA A 44 -17.68 12.22 -4.83
N ILE A 45 -18.28 11.72 -3.74
CA ILE A 45 -18.08 12.26 -2.38
C ILE A 45 -16.61 12.17 -1.98
N VAL A 46 -15.99 10.98 -2.16
CA VAL A 46 -14.56 10.79 -1.83
C VAL A 46 -13.71 11.75 -2.63
N ARG A 47 -13.91 11.84 -3.94
CA ARG A 47 -13.15 12.72 -4.83
C ARG A 47 -13.26 14.18 -4.42
N ASN A 48 -14.49 14.68 -4.24
CA ASN A 48 -14.74 16.08 -3.89
C ASN A 48 -14.12 16.47 -2.54
N GLU A 49 -14.21 15.60 -1.54
CA GLU A 49 -13.61 15.88 -0.23
C GLU A 49 -12.07 15.74 -0.29
N THR A 50 -11.52 14.78 -1.05
CA THR A 50 -10.07 14.67 -1.25
C THR A 50 -9.50 15.88 -1.96
N GLU A 51 -10.22 16.42 -2.98
CA GLU A 51 -9.85 17.65 -3.67
C GLU A 51 -9.75 18.84 -2.70
N LYS A 52 -10.76 19.04 -1.83
CA LYS A 52 -10.73 20.08 -0.80
C LYS A 52 -9.57 19.93 0.16
N ILE A 53 -9.25 18.69 0.56
CA ILE A 53 -8.15 18.37 1.47
C ILE A 53 -6.81 18.71 0.80
N ILE A 54 -6.60 18.26 -0.43
CA ILE A 54 -5.34 18.49 -1.16
C ILE A 54 -5.19 19.97 -1.56
N ALA A 55 -6.28 20.65 -1.93
CA ALA A 55 -6.25 22.09 -2.20
C ALA A 55 -5.80 22.88 -0.96
N ALA A 56 -6.28 22.51 0.24
CA ALA A 56 -5.88 23.14 1.51
C ALA A 56 -4.45 22.73 1.96
N ALA A 57 -4.02 21.52 1.66
CA ALA A 57 -2.74 20.98 2.08
C ALA A 57 -2.13 20.06 1.00
N PRO A 58 -1.51 20.63 -0.06
CA PRO A 58 -0.95 19.86 -1.18
C PRO A 58 0.09 18.81 -0.76
N SER A 59 0.76 19.03 0.36
CA SER A 59 1.74 18.08 0.92
C SER A 59 1.11 16.78 1.47
N LEU A 60 -0.22 16.66 1.52
CA LEU A 60 -0.90 15.44 1.96
C LEU A 60 -1.05 14.39 0.86
N ALA A 61 -0.79 14.70 -0.41
CA ALA A 61 -0.91 13.72 -1.50
C ALA A 61 -0.02 12.48 -1.27
N GLY A 62 1.27 12.67 -1.00
CA GLY A 62 2.19 11.57 -0.66
C GLY A 62 1.78 10.80 0.62
N PRO A 63 1.48 11.47 1.73
CA PRO A 63 0.96 10.82 2.94
C PRO A 63 -0.29 9.96 2.74
N LEU A 64 -1.27 10.39 1.95
CA LEU A 64 -2.48 9.59 1.68
C LEU A 64 -2.17 8.34 0.84
N LEU A 65 -1.31 8.48 -0.19
CA LEU A 65 -0.83 7.34 -0.96
C LEU A 65 -0.06 6.36 -0.08
N ARG A 66 0.84 6.86 0.77
CA ARG A 66 1.62 6.05 1.69
C ARG A 66 0.76 5.35 2.74
N LEU A 67 -0.30 6.01 3.22
CA LEU A 67 -1.22 5.42 4.19
C LEU A 67 -1.91 4.17 3.61
N HIS A 68 -2.34 4.22 2.34
CA HIS A 68 -2.90 3.07 1.65
C HIS A 68 -1.87 1.95 1.43
N PHE A 69 -0.63 2.29 1.08
CA PHE A 69 0.45 1.32 0.96
C PHE A 69 0.72 0.60 2.29
N HIS A 70 0.81 1.34 3.42
CA HIS A 70 1.02 0.76 4.73
C HIS A 70 -0.14 -0.13 5.18
N ASP A 71 -1.37 0.21 4.82
CA ASP A 71 -2.53 -0.64 5.02
C ASP A 71 -2.37 -1.98 4.29
N CYS A 72 -2.15 -1.91 2.97
CA CYS A 72 -2.14 -3.09 2.11
C CYS A 72 -1.02 -4.08 2.43
N PHE A 73 0.12 -3.64 2.98
CA PHE A 73 1.25 -4.49 3.31
C PHE A 73 1.17 -5.16 4.69
N VAL A 74 0.16 -4.80 5.50
CA VAL A 74 -0.09 -5.41 6.81
C VAL A 74 -1.50 -5.98 6.82
N ARG A 75 -1.64 -7.32 6.83
CA ARG A 75 -2.93 -8.03 6.77
C ARG A 75 -3.72 -7.88 5.46
N GLY A 76 -3.25 -7.07 4.52
CA GLY A 76 -3.94 -6.70 3.29
C GLY A 76 -4.71 -5.40 3.41
N CYS A 77 -5.33 -4.95 2.30
CA CYS A 77 -6.04 -3.66 2.24
C CYS A 77 -7.38 -3.74 3.01
N ASP A 78 -7.33 -3.67 4.33
CA ASP A 78 -8.49 -3.84 5.23
C ASP A 78 -8.69 -2.67 6.21
N ALA A 79 -7.97 -1.58 6.01
CA ALA A 79 -7.99 -0.39 6.85
C ALA A 79 -7.59 -0.63 8.32
N SER A 80 -6.89 -1.72 8.62
CA SER A 80 -6.40 -2.02 9.98
C SER A 80 -5.44 -0.96 10.51
N VAL A 81 -4.66 -0.32 9.62
CA VAL A 81 -3.78 0.81 9.95
C VAL A 81 -4.52 2.02 10.56
N LEU A 82 -5.82 2.14 10.31
CA LEU A 82 -6.63 3.25 10.81
C LEU A 82 -7.14 3.04 12.24
N LEU A 83 -7.07 1.83 12.78
CA LEU A 83 -7.55 1.53 14.14
C LEU A 83 -6.65 2.16 15.21
N ASP A 84 -7.27 2.67 16.24
CA ASP A 84 -6.60 3.05 17.48
C ASP A 84 -6.48 1.84 18.42
N ASP A 85 -5.50 1.85 19.31
CA ASP A 85 -5.43 0.86 20.39
C ASP A 85 -6.50 1.19 21.44
N PRO A 86 -7.53 0.35 21.62
CA PRO A 86 -8.59 0.61 22.57
C PRO A 86 -8.14 0.61 24.04
N ASN A 87 -6.98 0.03 24.32
CA ASN A 87 -6.43 -0.10 25.67
C ASN A 87 -5.28 0.88 25.94
N GLY A 88 -4.87 1.69 24.94
CA GLY A 88 -3.78 2.66 25.08
C GLY A 88 -2.41 2.05 25.33
N GLY A 89 -2.21 0.78 24.95
CA GLY A 89 -0.97 0.02 25.19
C GLY A 89 0.07 0.15 24.09
N ASN A 90 -0.14 1.05 23.12
CA ASN A 90 0.72 1.24 21.94
C ASN A 90 0.90 -0.04 21.11
N LYS A 91 -0.18 -0.78 20.90
CA LYS A 91 -0.17 -2.06 20.20
C LYS A 91 -0.81 -2.04 18.83
N ALA A 92 -1.44 -0.92 18.44
CA ALA A 92 -2.01 -0.74 17.10
C ALA A 92 -0.90 -0.52 16.06
N GLU A 93 -1.22 -0.76 14.79
CA GLU A 93 -0.27 -0.50 13.70
C GLU A 93 0.27 0.92 13.69
N LYS A 94 -0.54 1.93 14.05
CA LYS A 94 -0.12 3.34 14.19
C LYS A 94 1.09 3.53 15.11
N ASP A 95 1.21 2.68 16.12
CA ASP A 95 2.25 2.77 17.15
C ASP A 95 3.58 2.15 16.69
N ALA A 96 3.55 1.35 15.62
CA ALA A 96 4.76 0.78 15.04
C ALA A 96 5.72 1.86 14.55
N LYS A 97 7.02 1.68 14.77
CA LYS A 97 8.05 2.65 14.38
C LYS A 97 7.91 3.16 12.95
N PRO A 98 7.67 2.33 11.91
CA PRO A 98 7.50 2.81 10.53
C PRO A 98 6.23 3.65 10.34
N ASN A 99 5.23 3.51 11.21
CA ASN A 99 3.93 4.15 11.08
C ASN A 99 3.79 5.47 11.86
N ARG A 100 4.69 5.76 12.80
CA ARG A 100 4.64 6.99 13.62
C ARG A 100 4.72 8.28 12.80
N SER A 101 5.24 8.21 11.59
CA SER A 101 5.32 9.34 10.65
C SER A 101 4.15 9.39 9.66
N LEU A 102 3.20 8.47 9.71
CA LEU A 102 2.00 8.49 8.88
C LEU A 102 1.13 9.70 9.21
N ARG A 103 0.52 10.26 8.18
CA ARG A 103 -0.39 11.39 8.28
C ARG A 103 -1.60 11.15 7.38
N GLY A 104 -2.69 11.88 7.66
CA GLY A 104 -3.91 11.80 6.86
C GLY A 104 -5.07 11.09 7.57
N PHE A 105 -4.87 10.52 8.75
CA PHE A 105 -5.92 9.82 9.50
C PHE A 105 -7.19 10.66 9.67
N GLY A 106 -7.06 11.92 10.12
CA GLY A 106 -8.18 12.84 10.26
C GLY A 106 -8.84 13.22 8.92
N SER A 107 -8.07 13.18 7.82
CA SER A 107 -8.61 13.39 6.47
C SER A 107 -9.48 12.21 6.03
N VAL A 108 -9.04 10.98 6.28
CA VAL A 108 -9.84 9.77 6.01
C VAL A 108 -11.12 9.78 6.82
N GLU A 109 -11.04 10.10 8.12
CA GLU A 109 -12.21 10.17 8.99
C GLU A 109 -13.22 11.25 8.55
N ARG A 110 -12.73 12.40 8.09
CA ARG A 110 -13.57 13.46 7.52
C ARG A 110 -14.34 12.99 6.28
N VAL A 111 -13.68 12.27 5.36
CA VAL A 111 -14.33 11.70 4.16
C VAL A 111 -15.34 10.64 4.57
N LYS A 112 -14.96 9.76 5.50
CA LYS A 112 -15.83 8.71 6.03
C LYS A 112 -17.09 9.30 6.66
N ALA A 113 -17.00 10.37 7.45
CA ALA A 113 -18.15 11.04 8.05
C ALA A 113 -19.12 11.59 7.00
N LYS A 114 -18.63 12.08 5.85
CA LYS A 114 -19.48 12.52 4.73
C LYS A 114 -20.22 11.35 4.07
N LEU A 115 -19.54 10.23 3.92
CA LEU A 115 -20.16 9.00 3.40
C LEU A 115 -21.20 8.43 4.35
N GLU A 116 -20.94 8.42 5.66
CA GLU A 116 -21.91 7.97 6.66
C GLU A 116 -23.17 8.87 6.70
N ALA A 117 -23.02 10.18 6.46
CA ALA A 117 -24.16 11.08 6.36
C ALA A 117 -25.01 10.83 5.09
N ALA A 118 -24.40 10.41 4.00
CA ALA A 118 -25.10 10.13 2.73
C ALA A 118 -25.64 8.70 2.66
N CYS A 119 -24.86 7.71 3.08
CA CYS A 119 -25.11 6.29 2.95
C CYS A 119 -24.64 5.56 4.22
N PRO A 120 -25.41 5.58 5.31
CA PRO A 120 -24.98 5.02 6.59
C PRO A 120 -24.55 3.54 6.50
N SER A 121 -23.42 3.18 7.12
CA SER A 121 -22.91 1.81 7.22
C SER A 121 -22.77 1.08 5.88
N THR A 122 -22.47 1.81 4.81
CA THR A 122 -22.42 1.25 3.44
C THR A 122 -21.01 1.16 2.90
N VAL A 123 -20.21 2.23 3.00
CA VAL A 123 -18.87 2.30 2.39
C VAL A 123 -17.80 2.01 3.44
N SER A 124 -16.95 1.02 3.18
CA SER A 124 -15.86 0.65 4.09
C SER A 124 -14.75 1.70 4.17
N CYS A 125 -14.04 1.75 5.29
CA CYS A 125 -12.84 2.58 5.46
C CYS A 125 -11.71 2.15 4.50
N ALA A 126 -11.61 0.86 4.20
CA ALA A 126 -10.64 0.31 3.25
C ALA A 126 -10.88 0.84 1.83
N ASP A 127 -12.13 0.90 1.38
CA ASP A 127 -12.46 1.48 0.08
C ASP A 127 -12.29 3.01 0.06
N VAL A 128 -12.62 3.68 1.15
CA VAL A 128 -12.33 5.13 1.28
C VAL A 128 -10.84 5.40 1.11
N LEU A 129 -10.00 4.63 1.79
CA LEU A 129 -8.54 4.81 1.73
C LEU A 129 -7.99 4.55 0.32
N ALA A 130 -8.44 3.48 -0.35
CA ALA A 130 -8.02 3.16 -1.71
C ALA A 130 -8.44 4.26 -2.73
N LEU A 131 -9.66 4.78 -2.61
CA LEU A 131 -10.14 5.87 -3.46
C LEU A 131 -9.39 7.18 -3.20
N MET A 132 -9.15 7.54 -1.93
CA MET A 132 -8.39 8.74 -1.57
C MET A 132 -6.94 8.67 -2.07
N ALA A 133 -6.31 7.50 -2.04
CA ALA A 133 -4.96 7.31 -2.56
C ALA A 133 -4.91 7.57 -4.08
N ARG A 134 -5.85 7.02 -4.87
CA ARG A 134 -5.98 7.27 -6.30
C ARG A 134 -6.20 8.77 -6.57
N ASP A 135 -7.17 9.39 -5.88
CA ASP A 135 -7.51 10.78 -6.10
C ASP A 135 -6.38 11.75 -5.71
N ALA A 136 -5.63 11.44 -4.65
CA ALA A 136 -4.46 12.20 -4.23
C ALA A 136 -3.35 12.18 -5.30
N VAL A 137 -3.11 11.05 -5.95
CA VAL A 137 -2.15 10.94 -7.06
C VAL A 137 -2.62 11.75 -8.28
N VAL A 138 -3.90 11.67 -8.64
CA VAL A 138 -4.48 12.48 -9.75
C VAL A 138 -4.34 13.98 -9.46
N LEU A 139 -4.62 14.41 -8.25
CA LEU A 139 -4.51 15.82 -7.85
C LEU A 139 -3.04 16.30 -7.80
N ALA A 140 -2.10 15.37 -7.63
CA ALA A 140 -0.67 15.64 -7.78
C ALA A 140 -0.17 15.51 -9.23
N LYS A 141 -1.06 15.48 -10.23
CA LYS A 141 -0.81 15.35 -11.68
C LYS A 141 -0.34 13.96 -12.13
N GLY A 142 -0.54 12.96 -11.31
CA GLY A 142 -0.27 11.55 -11.65
C GLY A 142 -1.43 10.87 -12.37
N PRO A 143 -1.28 9.55 -12.63
CA PRO A 143 -2.29 8.77 -13.33
C PRO A 143 -3.55 8.55 -12.49
N SER A 144 -4.65 8.28 -13.21
CA SER A 144 -5.83 7.65 -12.64
C SER A 144 -5.83 6.16 -12.99
N TRP A 145 -6.35 5.35 -12.10
CA TRP A 145 -6.60 3.92 -12.35
C TRP A 145 -7.96 3.49 -11.82
N PRO A 146 -8.58 2.44 -12.37
CA PRO A 146 -9.82 1.90 -11.84
C PRO A 146 -9.57 1.29 -10.46
N VAL A 147 -10.37 1.70 -9.47
CA VAL A 147 -10.36 1.11 -8.13
C VAL A 147 -11.53 0.15 -8.02
N ALA A 148 -11.24 -1.14 -8.01
CA ALA A 148 -12.26 -2.13 -7.67
C ALA A 148 -12.59 -2.03 -6.18
N LEU A 149 -13.87 -2.04 -5.84
CA LEU A 149 -14.45 -1.77 -4.53
C LEU A 149 -15.17 -3.00 -3.95
N GLY A 150 -15.54 -2.94 -2.69
CA GLY A 150 -16.20 -4.03 -1.97
C GLY A 150 -15.34 -4.64 -0.87
N ARG A 151 -14.21 -3.97 -0.52
CA ARG A 151 -13.40 -4.32 0.66
C ARG A 151 -14.21 -4.16 1.92
N ARG A 152 -13.88 -4.97 2.90
CA ARG A 152 -14.39 -4.83 4.27
C ARG A 152 -13.26 -4.45 5.20
N ASP A 153 -13.63 -3.83 6.29
CA ASP A 153 -12.70 -3.35 7.30
C ASP A 153 -12.28 -4.47 8.26
N GLY A 154 -10.98 -4.58 8.51
CA GLY A 154 -10.41 -5.46 9.53
C GLY A 154 -10.81 -5.04 10.95
N ARG A 155 -10.68 -5.98 11.88
CA ARG A 155 -10.97 -5.77 13.32
C ARG A 155 -9.75 -5.87 14.20
N VAL A 156 -8.60 -6.13 13.61
CA VAL A 156 -7.33 -6.34 14.32
C VAL A 156 -6.29 -5.41 13.76
N SER A 157 -5.56 -4.74 14.63
CA SER A 157 -4.42 -3.90 14.32
C SER A 157 -3.26 -4.28 15.23
N SER A 158 -2.06 -4.47 14.69
CA SER A 158 -0.90 -4.98 15.43
C SER A 158 0.38 -4.24 15.06
N ALA A 159 0.98 -3.56 16.04
CA ALA A 159 2.26 -2.88 15.87
C ALA A 159 3.41 -3.84 15.53
N THR A 160 3.37 -5.07 16.06
CA THR A 160 4.37 -6.10 15.75
C THR A 160 4.26 -6.54 14.30
N GLU A 161 3.06 -6.86 13.82
CA GLU A 161 2.85 -7.25 12.43
C GLU A 161 3.26 -6.12 11.46
N ALA A 162 2.94 -4.88 11.79
CA ALA A 162 3.37 -3.73 10.98
C ALA A 162 4.90 -3.58 10.95
N ALA A 163 5.58 -3.83 12.07
CA ALA A 163 7.04 -3.78 12.10
C ALA A 163 7.70 -4.88 11.27
N ASP A 164 7.08 -6.07 11.22
CA ASP A 164 7.63 -7.26 10.55
C ASP A 164 7.29 -7.30 9.05
N SER A 165 6.15 -6.71 8.64
CA SER A 165 5.62 -6.84 7.28
C SER A 165 5.98 -5.67 6.35
N LEU A 166 6.21 -4.47 6.92
CA LEU A 166 6.49 -3.28 6.10
C LEU A 166 7.92 -3.28 5.55
N PRO A 167 8.11 -2.93 4.26
CA PRO A 167 9.43 -2.81 3.67
C PRO A 167 10.24 -1.71 4.36
N PRO A 168 11.42 -2.02 4.92
CA PRO A 168 12.22 -1.01 5.61
C PRO A 168 12.95 -0.10 4.63
N ALA A 169 13.12 1.18 4.99
CA ALA A 169 13.87 2.16 4.20
C ALA A 169 15.36 1.78 3.99
N PHE A 170 15.88 0.86 4.80
CA PHE A 170 17.25 0.33 4.71
C PHE A 170 17.32 -1.05 4.03
N GLY A 171 16.21 -1.53 3.43
CA GLY A 171 16.15 -2.84 2.78
C GLY A 171 17.01 -2.93 1.52
N ASP A 172 17.62 -4.09 1.32
CA ASP A 172 18.22 -4.49 0.04
C ASP A 172 17.19 -5.16 -0.87
N VAL A 173 17.56 -5.41 -2.15
CA VAL A 173 16.62 -6.01 -3.12
C VAL A 173 16.12 -7.38 -2.68
N PRO A 174 16.95 -8.32 -2.19
CA PRO A 174 16.44 -9.62 -1.74
C PRO A 174 15.36 -9.53 -0.66
N LEU A 175 15.55 -8.66 0.34
CA LEU A 175 14.57 -8.43 1.40
C LEU A 175 13.29 -7.78 0.84
N LEU A 176 13.45 -6.72 0.06
CA LEU A 176 12.31 -6.00 -0.53
C LEU A 176 11.51 -6.90 -1.47
N ALA A 177 12.17 -7.66 -2.34
CA ALA A 177 11.53 -8.61 -3.25
C ALA A 177 10.73 -9.69 -2.49
N LYS A 178 11.27 -10.20 -1.37
CA LYS A 178 10.57 -11.16 -0.53
C LYS A 178 9.28 -10.57 0.05
N ILE A 179 9.33 -9.34 0.56
CA ILE A 179 8.16 -8.65 1.14
C ILE A 179 7.11 -8.36 0.06
N PHE A 180 7.53 -7.88 -1.11
CA PHE A 180 6.64 -7.62 -2.24
C PHE A 180 5.98 -8.90 -2.74
N ALA A 181 6.74 -9.98 -2.91
CA ALA A 181 6.23 -11.29 -3.34
C ALA A 181 5.18 -11.85 -2.37
N ALA A 182 5.32 -11.62 -1.05
CA ALA A 182 4.32 -12.00 -0.05
C ALA A 182 2.97 -11.31 -0.27
N ASN A 183 2.96 -10.15 -0.96
CA ASN A 183 1.77 -9.39 -1.32
C ASN A 183 1.38 -9.58 -2.81
N GLY A 184 1.92 -10.58 -3.50
CA GLY A 184 1.62 -10.85 -4.91
C GLY A 184 2.23 -9.87 -5.92
N LEU A 185 3.28 -9.14 -5.51
CA LEU A 185 3.98 -8.14 -6.31
C LEU A 185 5.37 -8.64 -6.72
N ASP A 186 5.80 -8.32 -7.92
CA ASP A 186 7.09 -8.74 -8.47
C ASP A 186 8.17 -7.64 -8.40
N LEU A 187 9.37 -7.92 -8.97
CA LEU A 187 10.47 -6.95 -9.03
C LEU A 187 10.15 -5.71 -9.88
N LYS A 188 9.31 -5.85 -10.92
CA LYS A 188 8.84 -4.71 -11.68
C LYS A 188 7.94 -3.84 -10.80
N ASP A 189 6.99 -4.45 -10.08
CA ASP A 189 6.12 -3.73 -9.14
C ASP A 189 6.93 -3.02 -8.06
N LEU A 190 8.01 -3.63 -7.54
CA LEU A 190 8.94 -2.97 -6.60
C LEU A 190 9.52 -1.69 -7.20
N ALA A 191 10.07 -1.75 -8.42
CA ALA A 191 10.65 -0.58 -9.07
C ALA A 191 9.59 0.50 -9.37
N VAL A 192 8.40 0.08 -9.84
CA VAL A 192 7.27 0.96 -10.19
C VAL A 192 6.71 1.65 -8.95
N LEU A 193 6.37 0.90 -7.90
CA LEU A 193 5.75 1.45 -6.69
C LEU A 193 6.74 2.30 -5.87
N SER A 194 8.05 2.02 -5.94
CA SER A 194 9.08 2.92 -5.39
C SER A 194 9.04 4.30 -6.05
N GLY A 195 8.54 4.42 -7.30
CA GLY A 195 8.31 5.69 -7.98
C GLY A 195 7.34 6.63 -7.25
N ALA A 196 6.51 6.11 -6.32
CA ALA A 196 5.69 6.92 -5.43
C ALA A 196 6.53 7.89 -4.56
N HIS A 197 7.83 7.62 -4.38
CA HIS A 197 8.77 8.51 -3.70
C HIS A 197 9.03 9.82 -4.48
N THR A 198 8.46 10.01 -5.67
CA THR A 198 8.36 11.35 -6.27
C THR A 198 7.49 12.31 -5.45
N LEU A 199 6.65 11.79 -4.51
CA LEU A 199 5.80 12.58 -3.63
C LEU A 199 6.28 12.54 -2.17
N GLY A 200 6.20 13.70 -1.52
CA GLY A 200 6.30 13.79 -0.07
C GLY A 200 7.70 14.05 0.48
N THR A 201 7.80 13.90 1.79
CA THR A 201 9.01 14.16 2.57
C THR A 201 9.28 13.01 3.54
N ALA A 202 10.54 12.81 3.90
CA ALA A 202 10.96 11.84 4.90
C ALA A 202 11.63 12.53 6.09
N HIS A 203 11.41 11.97 7.28
CA HIS A 203 12.13 12.38 8.49
C HIS A 203 13.59 11.91 8.45
N CYS A 204 14.48 12.72 9.01
CA CYS A 204 15.92 12.47 9.08
C CYS A 204 16.28 11.04 9.54
N PRO A 205 15.67 10.44 10.59
CA PRO A 205 16.02 9.10 11.04
C PRO A 205 15.84 8.00 9.98
N SER A 206 15.02 8.24 8.95
CA SER A 206 14.78 7.26 7.89
C SER A 206 15.99 7.10 6.93
N TYR A 207 16.89 8.07 6.90
CA TYR A 207 18.08 8.06 6.03
C TYR A 207 19.38 8.45 6.72
N ALA A 208 19.33 8.89 7.99
CA ALA A 208 20.49 9.32 8.75
C ALA A 208 21.60 8.25 8.82
N GLY A 209 21.25 6.96 8.87
CA GLY A 209 22.19 5.86 8.82
C GLY A 209 23.05 5.83 7.55
N ARG A 210 22.59 6.43 6.44
CA ARG A 210 23.38 6.59 5.21
C ARG A 210 24.37 7.74 5.25
N LEU A 211 24.18 8.68 6.18
CA LEU A 211 25.03 9.86 6.34
C LEU A 211 26.09 9.65 7.41
N TYR A 212 25.77 8.86 8.44
CA TYR A 212 26.54 8.72 9.66
C TYR A 212 26.69 7.23 10.02
N ASN A 213 27.91 6.76 10.22
CA ASN A 213 28.19 5.41 10.70
C ASN A 213 27.56 4.28 9.85
N PHE A 214 27.53 4.44 8.52
CA PHE A 214 26.92 3.47 7.62
C PHE A 214 27.52 2.07 7.75
N SER A 215 28.85 1.99 7.86
CA SER A 215 29.55 0.75 8.25
C SER A 215 30.92 1.04 8.83
N SER A 216 31.44 0.12 9.64
CA SER A 216 32.80 0.21 10.19
C SER A 216 33.88 0.21 9.10
N ALA A 217 33.60 -0.40 7.94
CA ALA A 217 34.54 -0.47 6.81
C ALA A 217 34.65 0.86 6.03
N TYR A 218 33.61 1.67 6.00
CA TYR A 218 33.54 2.88 5.18
C TYR A 218 33.52 4.19 5.98
N GLY A 219 33.58 4.13 7.29
CA GLY A 219 33.84 5.27 8.19
C GLY A 219 32.97 6.50 8.00
N GLY A 220 31.66 6.33 7.77
CA GLY A 220 30.79 7.49 7.68
C GLY A 220 29.61 7.34 6.72
N ALA A 221 29.72 7.78 5.47
CA ALA A 221 28.61 7.77 4.52
C ALA A 221 28.48 6.45 3.75
N ASP A 222 27.25 6.15 3.35
CA ASP A 222 26.94 5.08 2.40
C ASP A 222 27.65 5.32 1.04
N PRO A 223 28.53 4.41 0.59
CA PRO A 223 29.25 4.57 -0.68
C PRO A 223 28.35 4.56 -1.91
N SER A 224 27.12 4.05 -1.81
CA SER A 224 26.12 4.12 -2.86
C SER A 224 25.46 5.50 -2.99
N LEU A 225 25.62 6.39 -2.02
CA LEU A 225 25.09 7.74 -2.03
C LEU A 225 26.09 8.70 -2.69
N ASP A 226 25.62 9.59 -3.55
CA ASP A 226 26.43 10.68 -4.12
C ASP A 226 26.98 11.56 -3.01
N SER A 227 28.31 11.81 -3.01
CA SER A 227 29.00 12.50 -1.91
C SER A 227 28.55 13.94 -1.73
N GLU A 228 28.34 14.69 -2.84
CA GLU A 228 27.85 16.07 -2.76
C GLU A 228 26.43 16.12 -2.20
N TYR A 229 25.61 15.15 -2.57
CA TYR A 229 24.26 15.06 -2.05
C TYR A 229 24.24 14.66 -0.58
N ALA A 230 25.11 13.75 -0.15
CA ALA A 230 25.31 13.41 1.26
C ALA A 230 25.69 14.65 2.09
N ASP A 231 26.60 15.48 1.59
CA ASP A 231 26.98 16.72 2.28
C ASP A 231 25.81 17.71 2.40
N ARG A 232 25.01 17.86 1.34
CA ARG A 232 23.77 18.67 1.40
C ARG A 232 22.76 18.11 2.39
N LEU A 233 22.62 16.81 2.47
CA LEU A 233 21.71 16.19 3.44
C LEU A 233 22.20 16.41 4.89
N ARG A 234 23.52 16.38 5.14
CA ARG A 234 24.11 16.67 6.45
C ARG A 234 23.86 18.10 6.92
N THR A 235 23.77 19.07 6.01
CA THR A 235 23.42 20.45 6.39
C THR A 235 22.00 20.59 6.91
N ARG A 236 21.11 19.62 6.61
CA ARG A 236 19.73 19.59 7.09
C ARG A 236 19.56 18.61 8.26
N CYS A 237 19.94 17.36 8.06
CA CYS A 237 19.90 16.31 9.05
C CYS A 237 21.22 16.29 9.81
N GLY A 238 21.30 17.06 10.91
CA GLY A 238 22.56 17.31 11.64
C GLY A 238 23.05 16.13 12.48
N SER A 239 22.18 15.16 12.81
CA SER A 239 22.55 13.98 13.59
C SER A 239 21.55 12.85 13.37
N VAL A 240 21.88 11.64 13.82
CA VAL A 240 20.97 10.47 13.80
C VAL A 240 19.75 10.65 14.73
N ASP A 241 19.86 11.56 15.70
CA ASP A 241 18.81 11.83 16.69
C ASP A 241 17.85 12.96 16.28
N ASP A 242 18.08 13.57 15.11
CA ASP A 242 17.20 14.61 14.57
C ASP A 242 15.88 14.02 14.07
N THR A 243 14.86 14.05 14.91
CA THR A 243 13.53 13.53 14.59
C THR A 243 12.60 14.56 13.95
N ALA A 244 12.97 15.83 13.94
CA ALA A 244 12.12 16.94 13.50
C ALA A 244 12.31 17.31 12.02
N THR A 245 13.54 17.23 11.52
CA THR A 245 13.90 17.67 10.18
C THR A 245 13.30 16.76 9.10
N LEU A 246 12.73 17.41 8.09
CA LEU A 246 12.17 16.77 6.89
C LEU A 246 13.04 17.09 5.68
N SER A 247 13.29 16.07 4.85
CA SER A 247 13.87 16.23 3.52
C SER A 247 12.88 15.78 2.44
N GLU A 248 12.89 16.49 1.31
CA GLU A 248 12.09 16.11 0.15
C GLU A 248 12.57 14.78 -0.39
N MET A 249 11.63 13.86 -0.69
CA MET A 249 11.92 12.59 -1.34
C MET A 249 12.42 12.82 -2.76
N ASP A 250 11.83 13.82 -3.44
CA ASP A 250 12.16 14.27 -4.79
C ASP A 250 12.44 15.77 -4.75
N PRO A 251 13.70 16.19 -4.55
CA PRO A 251 14.06 17.59 -4.39
C PRO A 251 13.64 18.45 -5.59
N GLY A 252 12.75 19.43 -5.31
CA GLY A 252 12.21 20.36 -6.30
C GLY A 252 10.91 19.90 -6.97
N SER A 253 10.47 18.63 -6.80
CA SER A 253 9.22 18.11 -7.39
C SER A 253 8.32 17.36 -6.41
N TYR A 254 8.62 17.31 -5.14
CA TYR A 254 7.98 16.46 -4.12
C TYR A 254 6.45 16.61 -3.93
N LYS A 255 5.80 17.47 -4.68
CA LYS A 255 4.33 17.67 -4.73
C LYS A 255 3.73 17.35 -6.09
N THR A 256 4.55 16.94 -7.06
CA THR A 256 4.12 16.58 -8.41
C THR A 256 4.47 15.13 -8.68
N PHE A 257 3.51 14.35 -9.14
CA PHE A 257 3.74 12.96 -9.49
C PHE A 257 4.34 12.88 -10.89
N ASP A 258 5.64 12.56 -11.00
CA ASP A 258 6.39 12.49 -12.25
C ASP A 258 7.55 11.48 -12.17
N THR A 259 8.41 11.43 -13.19
CA THR A 259 9.56 10.52 -13.26
C THR A 259 10.85 11.09 -12.68
N SER A 260 10.84 12.30 -12.06
CA SER A 260 12.08 12.95 -11.59
C SER A 260 12.76 12.16 -10.46
N TYR A 261 11.99 11.45 -9.62
CA TYR A 261 12.52 10.50 -8.64
C TYR A 261 13.55 9.53 -9.25
N TYR A 262 13.25 8.94 -10.42
CA TYR A 262 14.17 8.00 -11.06
C TYR A 262 15.47 8.65 -11.52
N ARG A 263 15.43 9.95 -11.89
CA ARG A 263 16.65 10.73 -12.20
C ARG A 263 17.54 10.89 -10.97
N HIS A 264 16.93 11.09 -9.79
CA HIS A 264 17.66 11.14 -8.53
C HIS A 264 18.27 9.77 -8.20
N VAL A 265 17.50 8.69 -8.31
CA VAL A 265 18.03 7.33 -8.09
C VAL A 265 19.19 7.02 -9.05
N ALA A 266 19.03 7.26 -10.35
CA ALA A 266 20.08 7.03 -11.35
C ALA A 266 21.37 7.84 -11.09
N LYS A 267 21.26 9.02 -10.47
CA LYS A 267 22.39 9.84 -10.04
C LYS A 267 22.91 9.47 -8.64
N ARG A 268 22.47 8.34 -8.07
CA ARG A 268 22.81 7.93 -6.70
C ARG A 268 22.35 8.93 -5.64
N ARG A 269 21.23 9.62 -5.87
CA ARG A 269 20.60 10.62 -4.99
C ARG A 269 19.23 10.16 -4.46
N GLY A 270 18.89 8.89 -4.59
CA GLY A 270 17.75 8.31 -3.89
C GLY A 270 17.95 8.46 -2.38
N LEU A 271 16.92 8.92 -1.68
CA LEU A 271 17.07 9.32 -0.27
C LEU A 271 17.25 8.11 0.63
N PHE A 272 16.49 7.04 0.42
CA PHE A 272 16.56 5.82 1.20
C PHE A 272 17.63 4.86 0.66
N GLN A 273 18.12 3.96 1.51
CA GLN A 273 18.95 2.84 1.06
C GLN A 273 18.16 1.94 0.11
N SER A 274 16.87 1.74 0.37
CA SER A 274 15.97 1.00 -0.52
C SER A 274 15.83 1.63 -1.91
N ASP A 275 15.92 2.97 -2.03
CA ASP A 275 15.97 3.64 -3.35
C ASP A 275 17.27 3.29 -4.10
N ALA A 276 18.40 3.34 -3.39
CA ALA A 276 19.70 2.99 -3.98
C ALA A 276 19.79 1.51 -4.35
N ALA A 277 19.13 0.65 -3.58
CA ALA A 277 19.07 -0.80 -3.83
C ALA A 277 18.47 -1.14 -5.20
N LEU A 278 17.56 -0.32 -5.74
CA LEU A 278 16.98 -0.53 -7.08
C LEU A 278 18.04 -0.57 -8.20
N LEU A 279 19.23 -0.03 -7.96
CA LEU A 279 20.35 -0.11 -8.92
C LEU A 279 21.17 -1.40 -8.80
N ALA A 280 20.95 -2.22 -7.78
CA ALA A 280 21.72 -3.43 -7.53
C ALA A 280 21.19 -4.66 -8.32
N ASP A 281 19.90 -4.71 -8.64
CA ASP A 281 19.30 -5.78 -9.44
C ASP A 281 19.12 -5.33 -10.91
N ALA A 282 19.24 -6.27 -11.85
CA ALA A 282 19.18 -5.96 -13.27
C ALA A 282 17.81 -5.44 -13.71
N THR A 283 16.73 -6.07 -13.22
CA THR A 283 15.34 -5.73 -13.59
C THR A 283 14.96 -4.35 -13.08
N THR A 284 15.20 -4.09 -11.80
CA THR A 284 14.85 -2.80 -11.19
C THR A 284 15.72 -1.66 -11.72
N ARG A 285 17.03 -1.93 -11.97
CA ARG A 285 17.95 -0.96 -12.56
C ARG A 285 17.56 -0.58 -13.98
N GLU A 286 17.18 -1.54 -14.82
CA GLU A 286 16.75 -1.25 -16.20
C GLU A 286 15.53 -0.31 -16.18
N TYR A 287 14.56 -0.60 -15.32
CA TYR A 287 13.38 0.26 -15.16
C TYR A 287 13.76 1.68 -14.71
N VAL A 288 14.57 1.79 -13.66
CA VAL A 288 15.07 3.09 -13.15
C VAL A 288 15.75 3.88 -14.25
N LEU A 289 16.70 3.28 -14.98
CA LEU A 289 17.47 3.98 -16.01
C LEU A 289 16.59 4.41 -17.18
N ARG A 290 15.61 3.60 -17.55
CA ARG A 290 14.63 3.94 -18.59
C ARG A 290 13.78 5.15 -18.18
N MET A 291 13.19 5.14 -16.98
CA MET A 291 12.36 6.24 -16.47
C MET A 291 13.17 7.51 -16.22
N ALA A 292 14.43 7.39 -15.79
CA ALA A 292 15.33 8.52 -15.54
C ALA A 292 15.60 9.39 -16.79
N THR A 293 15.32 8.88 -17.99
CA THR A 293 15.44 9.67 -19.21
C THR A 293 14.40 10.78 -19.33
N GLY A 294 13.30 10.74 -18.56
CA GLY A 294 12.18 11.68 -18.62
C GLY A 294 11.36 11.61 -19.91
N ARG A 295 11.48 10.50 -20.66
CA ARG A 295 10.77 10.30 -21.94
C ARG A 295 9.61 9.31 -21.85
N PHE A 296 9.43 8.70 -20.70
CA PHE A 296 8.53 7.55 -20.50
C PHE A 296 7.49 7.79 -19.41
N ASP A 297 7.11 9.06 -19.15
CA ASP A 297 6.12 9.40 -18.12
C ASP A 297 4.81 8.64 -18.33
N GLY A 298 4.32 8.53 -19.58
CA GLY A 298 3.11 7.79 -19.90
C GLY A 298 3.22 6.28 -19.60
N VAL A 299 4.41 5.69 -19.82
CA VAL A 299 4.67 4.28 -19.49
C VAL A 299 4.69 4.10 -17.97
N PHE A 300 5.39 4.98 -17.25
CA PHE A 300 5.40 4.96 -15.78
C PHE A 300 3.99 5.10 -15.21
N PHE A 301 3.18 6.00 -15.75
CA PHE A 301 1.81 6.22 -15.29
C PHE A 301 0.93 4.98 -15.49
N GLN A 302 1.05 4.33 -16.64
CA GLN A 302 0.34 3.07 -16.89
C GLN A 302 0.81 1.97 -15.94
N ASP A 303 2.12 1.71 -15.88
CA ASP A 303 2.70 0.69 -15.00
C ASP A 303 2.32 0.94 -13.52
N PHE A 304 2.34 2.21 -13.09
CA PHE A 304 1.97 2.58 -11.72
C PHE A 304 0.50 2.23 -11.42
N GLY A 305 -0.41 2.56 -12.34
CA GLY A 305 -1.82 2.18 -12.22
C GLY A 305 -2.02 0.68 -12.13
N GLU A 306 -1.32 -0.10 -12.96
CA GLU A 306 -1.35 -1.57 -12.94
C GLU A 306 -0.83 -2.15 -11.61
N SER A 307 0.30 -1.64 -11.12
CA SER A 307 0.87 -2.06 -9.84
C SER A 307 -0.01 -1.66 -8.64
N MET A 308 -0.66 -0.48 -8.70
CA MET A 308 -1.62 -0.05 -7.66
C MET A 308 -2.89 -0.90 -7.65
N ILE A 309 -3.35 -1.40 -8.81
CA ILE A 309 -4.46 -2.36 -8.88
C ILE A 309 -4.05 -3.69 -8.23
N LYS A 310 -2.86 -4.21 -8.54
CA LYS A 310 -2.33 -5.43 -7.90
C LYS A 310 -2.24 -5.27 -6.38
N MET A 311 -1.60 -4.19 -5.92
CA MET A 311 -1.46 -3.89 -4.49
C MET A 311 -2.83 -3.77 -3.82
N GLY A 312 -3.77 -3.06 -4.43
CA GLY A 312 -5.12 -2.86 -3.90
C GLY A 312 -5.97 -4.13 -3.80
N ASN A 313 -5.53 -5.24 -4.40
CA ASN A 313 -6.16 -6.56 -4.28
C ASN A 313 -5.47 -7.47 -3.25
N ALA A 314 -4.38 -7.03 -2.61
CA ALA A 314 -3.65 -7.84 -1.65
C ALA A 314 -4.47 -8.07 -0.38
N GLY A 315 -4.64 -9.33 0.02
CA GLY A 315 -5.22 -9.74 1.30
C GLY A 315 -6.62 -9.20 1.63
N VAL A 316 -7.42 -8.84 0.63
CA VAL A 316 -8.72 -8.16 0.83
C VAL A 316 -9.76 -9.04 1.52
N LEU A 317 -10.51 -8.45 2.44
CA LEU A 317 -11.68 -9.04 3.05
C LEU A 317 -12.91 -8.65 2.23
N THR A 318 -13.70 -9.63 1.76
CA THR A 318 -14.83 -9.36 0.84
C THR A 318 -16.14 -10.04 1.25
N GLY A 319 -16.07 -11.13 1.98
CA GLY A 319 -17.26 -11.88 2.42
C GLY A 319 -17.98 -11.25 3.61
N ALA A 320 -19.28 -11.40 3.70
CA ALA A 320 -20.10 -10.86 4.82
C ALA A 320 -19.63 -11.36 6.20
N ALA A 321 -19.04 -12.56 6.26
CA ALA A 321 -18.46 -13.14 7.48
C ALA A 321 -17.05 -12.59 7.81
N GLN A 322 -16.42 -11.89 6.87
CA GLN A 322 -15.08 -11.34 7.01
C GLN A 322 -15.16 -9.84 7.31
N GLY A 323 -14.48 -9.38 8.35
CA GLY A 323 -14.44 -7.97 8.69
C GLY A 323 -15.83 -7.34 8.92
N GLU A 324 -15.91 -6.03 8.75
CA GLU A 324 -17.12 -5.23 8.96
C GLU A 324 -17.16 -4.01 8.05
N ILE A 325 -18.17 -3.15 8.17
CA ILE A 325 -18.19 -1.79 7.66
C ILE A 325 -18.18 -0.85 8.87
N ARG A 326 -17.02 -0.30 9.18
CA ARG A 326 -16.88 0.61 10.33
C ARG A 326 -17.62 1.94 10.09
N LYS A 327 -18.25 2.47 11.12
CA LYS A 327 -18.87 3.81 11.10
C LYS A 327 -17.84 4.91 11.30
N LYS A 328 -16.80 4.62 12.08
CA LYS A 328 -15.63 5.45 12.31
C LYS A 328 -14.39 4.61 12.04
N CYS A 329 -13.46 5.13 11.27
CA CYS A 329 -12.34 4.30 10.82
C CYS A 329 -11.34 3.92 11.92
N TYR A 330 -11.35 4.64 13.02
CA TYR A 330 -10.41 4.42 14.13
C TYR A 330 -10.88 3.45 15.21
N ILE A 331 -12.10 2.90 15.11
CA ILE A 331 -12.66 1.99 16.11
C ILE A 331 -13.53 0.91 15.45
N VAL A 332 -13.44 -0.30 15.98
CA VAL A 332 -14.33 -1.43 15.65
C VAL A 332 -15.75 -1.12 16.14
N ASN A 333 -16.81 -1.47 15.36
CA ASN A 333 -18.21 -1.20 15.73
C ASN A 333 -18.66 -1.92 17.00
#